data_4d863d02462f80922671046122d3965d
#
_entry.id   4d863d02462f80922671046122d3965d
#
_cell.length_a   1.000
_cell.length_b   1.000
_cell.length_c   1.000
_cell.angle_alpha   90.00
_cell.angle_beta   90.00
_cell.angle_gamma   90.00
#
_symmetry.space_group_name_H-M   'P 1'
#
loop_
_entity.id
_entity.type
_entity.pdbx_description
1 polymer ?
#
loop_
_entity_poly.entity_id
_entity_poly.type
_entity_poly.pdbx_seq_one_letter_code
_entity_poly.pdbx_strand_id
1 'polypeptide(L)'
;MARTATVTRNTRETQITLTIDLDGTGRADLHTGIGFFDHMLDGFARHGLFDVSVTCRGDLDVDCHHTIEDIGIALGTAIKEALGDKAGLVRYGSYMLPMDETLALCAVDLGGRPYFVYDASFAGQSCGGMDTQMAREFFYAVSYSAMMNLHLKVLYGENDHHKLESMFKAFAKALDAATRRDARIDGVLSTKGTL
;
A
#
# COMPACT_ATOMS: atom_id res chain seq x y z
N MET A 1 3.76 -7.96 -20.98
CA MET A 1 2.36 -7.72 -20.65
C MET A 1 2.29 -6.53 -19.70
N ALA A 2 1.25 -5.70 -19.80
CA ALA A 2 1.03 -4.61 -18.85
C ALA A 2 0.81 -5.20 -17.45
N ARG A 3 1.39 -4.60 -16.41
CA ARG A 3 1.23 -5.04 -15.02
C ARG A 3 0.12 -4.21 -14.36
N THR A 4 -1.08 -4.36 -14.93
CA THR A 4 -2.28 -3.63 -14.52
C THR A 4 -3.33 -4.62 -14.03
N ALA A 5 -4.02 -4.29 -12.94
CA ALA A 5 -5.14 -5.08 -12.43
C ALA A 5 -6.28 -4.17 -11.95
N THR A 6 -7.51 -4.64 -12.13
CA THR A 6 -8.72 -3.98 -11.63
C THR A 6 -9.49 -4.93 -10.74
N VAL A 7 -9.75 -4.52 -9.51
CA VAL A 7 -10.52 -5.28 -8.51
C VAL A 7 -11.83 -4.56 -8.23
N THR A 8 -12.92 -5.32 -8.27
CA THR A 8 -14.23 -4.86 -7.78
C THR A 8 -14.59 -5.67 -6.54
N ARG A 9 -14.82 -4.95 -5.42
CA ARG A 9 -15.23 -5.54 -4.15
C ARG A 9 -16.51 -4.88 -3.67
N ASN A 10 -17.56 -5.68 -3.56
CA ASN A 10 -18.87 -5.23 -3.11
C ASN A 10 -19.28 -6.05 -1.89
N THR A 11 -19.50 -5.36 -0.77
CA THR A 11 -20.07 -5.92 0.46
C THR A 11 -21.38 -5.22 0.79
N ARG A 12 -21.93 -5.44 1.96
CA ARG A 12 -23.05 -4.65 2.46
C ARG A 12 -22.62 -3.27 2.97
N GLU A 13 -21.36 -3.12 3.27
CA GLU A 13 -20.74 -1.94 3.90
C GLU A 13 -20.04 -1.04 2.89
N THR A 14 -19.43 -1.66 1.84
CA THR A 14 -18.63 -0.93 0.85
C THR A 14 -18.90 -1.40 -0.58
N GLN A 15 -18.76 -0.48 -1.53
CA GLN A 15 -18.75 -0.75 -2.98
C GLN A 15 -17.50 -0.10 -3.56
N ILE A 16 -16.55 -0.92 -3.99
CA ILE A 16 -15.21 -0.48 -4.40
C ILE A 16 -14.91 -0.97 -5.81
N THR A 17 -14.38 -0.05 -6.63
CA THR A 17 -13.63 -0.38 -7.85
C THR A 17 -12.26 0.26 -7.73
N LEU A 18 -11.21 -0.56 -7.82
CA LEU A 18 -9.82 -0.12 -7.70
C LEU A 18 -9.01 -0.67 -8.87
N THR A 19 -8.25 0.20 -9.51
CA THR A 19 -7.29 -0.17 -10.57
C THR A 19 -5.89 0.29 -10.16
N ILE A 20 -4.88 -0.56 -10.37
CA ILE A 20 -3.46 -0.20 -10.25
C ILE A 20 -2.72 -0.59 -11.53
N ASP A 21 -1.83 0.30 -11.99
CA ASP A 21 -0.78 -0.01 -12.96
C ASP A 21 0.58 0.16 -12.29
N LEU A 22 1.32 -0.96 -12.18
CA LEU A 22 2.65 -0.98 -11.56
C LEU A 22 3.73 -0.35 -12.45
N ASP A 23 3.45 -0.17 -13.74
CA ASP A 23 4.33 0.49 -14.72
C ASP A 23 3.83 1.90 -15.08
N GLY A 24 3.11 2.54 -14.17
CA GLY A 24 2.49 3.84 -14.33
C GLY A 24 3.47 5.03 -14.28
N THR A 25 2.91 6.21 -14.12
CA THR A 25 3.62 7.49 -14.09
C THR A 25 3.36 8.30 -12.82
N GLY A 26 2.64 7.71 -11.87
CA GLY A 26 2.26 8.34 -10.60
C GLY A 26 0.99 9.19 -10.71
N ARG A 27 0.02 8.77 -11.51
CA ARG A 27 -1.29 9.41 -11.61
C ARG A 27 -2.25 8.81 -10.60
N ALA A 28 -3.07 9.65 -10.01
CA ALA A 28 -4.09 9.25 -9.06
C ALA A 28 -5.45 9.81 -9.43
N ASP A 29 -6.50 8.97 -9.33
CA ASP A 29 -7.91 9.35 -9.45
C ASP A 29 -8.67 8.71 -8.28
N LEU A 30 -8.90 9.48 -7.21
CA LEU A 30 -9.21 8.95 -5.89
C LEU A 30 -10.53 9.56 -5.35
N HIS A 31 -11.46 8.70 -5.05
CA HIS A 31 -12.80 9.03 -4.53
C HIS A 31 -13.18 8.05 -3.42
N THR A 32 -12.51 8.13 -2.25
CA THR A 32 -12.80 7.26 -1.10
C THR A 32 -13.87 7.84 -0.17
N GLY A 33 -14.14 9.15 -0.27
CA GLY A 33 -14.99 9.89 0.65
C GLY A 33 -14.27 10.36 1.92
N ILE A 34 -12.97 10.01 2.09
CA ILE A 34 -12.12 10.40 3.22
C ILE A 34 -10.96 11.21 2.68
N GLY A 35 -11.06 12.55 2.70
CA GLY A 35 -10.09 13.43 2.02
C GLY A 35 -8.64 13.24 2.45
N PHE A 36 -8.38 12.95 3.74
CA PHE A 36 -7.03 12.67 4.21
C PHE A 36 -6.49 11.33 3.67
N PHE A 37 -7.35 10.32 3.55
CA PHE A 37 -6.96 9.04 2.98
C PHE A 37 -6.71 9.12 1.47
N ASP A 38 -7.52 9.93 0.74
CA ASP A 38 -7.24 10.25 -0.66
C ASP A 38 -5.85 10.88 -0.81
N HIS A 39 -5.48 11.82 0.07
CA HIS A 39 -4.15 12.42 0.09
C HIS A 39 -3.03 11.40 0.37
N MET A 40 -3.25 10.43 1.26
CA MET A 40 -2.28 9.34 1.52
C MET A 40 -2.10 8.45 0.29
N LEU A 41 -3.19 8.07 -0.37
CA LEU A 41 -3.14 7.25 -1.59
C LEU A 41 -2.55 8.00 -2.79
N ASP A 42 -2.75 9.32 -2.90
CA ASP A 42 -2.08 10.16 -3.90
C ASP A 42 -0.56 10.16 -3.67
N GLY A 43 -0.12 10.31 -2.41
CA GLY A 43 1.27 10.16 -2.02
C GLY A 43 1.84 8.78 -2.39
N PHE A 44 1.10 7.71 -2.17
CA PHE A 44 1.48 6.36 -2.58
C PHE A 44 1.64 6.25 -4.10
N ALA A 45 0.64 6.66 -4.87
CA ALA A 45 0.68 6.62 -6.34
C ALA A 45 1.87 7.43 -6.87
N ARG A 46 2.00 8.69 -6.43
CA ARG A 46 3.01 9.62 -6.93
C ARG A 46 4.42 9.18 -6.65
N HIS A 47 4.72 8.73 -5.43
CA HIS A 47 6.08 8.35 -5.02
C HIS A 47 6.46 6.94 -5.46
N GLY A 48 5.48 6.04 -5.66
CA GLY A 48 5.70 4.72 -6.24
C GLY A 48 5.76 4.71 -7.77
N LEU A 49 5.38 5.83 -8.42
CA LEU A 49 5.16 5.92 -9.87
C LEU A 49 4.09 4.94 -10.37
N PHE A 50 3.16 4.55 -9.50
CA PHE A 50 2.01 3.73 -9.87
C PHE A 50 0.88 4.63 -10.38
N ASP A 51 0.13 4.18 -11.40
CA ASP A 51 -1.14 4.82 -11.69
C ASP A 51 -2.23 4.12 -10.89
N VAL A 52 -3.01 4.87 -10.09
CA VAL A 52 -4.01 4.33 -9.16
C VAL A 52 -5.34 5.04 -9.35
N SER A 53 -6.40 4.26 -9.53
CA SER A 53 -7.77 4.76 -9.53
C SER A 53 -8.59 4.04 -8.47
N VAL A 54 -9.30 4.79 -7.62
CA VAL A 54 -10.16 4.25 -6.57
C VAL A 54 -11.49 4.98 -6.56
N THR A 55 -12.58 4.26 -6.74
CA THR A 55 -13.92 4.75 -6.44
C THR A 55 -14.51 3.87 -5.35
N CYS A 56 -14.89 4.48 -4.24
CA CYS A 56 -15.49 3.81 -3.09
C CYS A 56 -16.75 4.53 -2.62
N ARG A 57 -17.79 3.76 -2.36
CA ARG A 57 -18.96 4.18 -1.58
C ARG A 57 -19.02 3.28 -0.35
N GLY A 58 -18.61 3.80 0.80
CA GLY A 58 -18.64 3.13 2.10
C GLY A 58 -19.69 3.71 3.03
N ASP A 59 -19.92 3.05 4.14
CA ASP A 59 -20.84 3.37 5.21
C ASP A 59 -20.20 4.37 6.22
N LEU A 60 -19.71 5.51 5.70
CA LEU A 60 -19.00 6.55 6.48
C LEU A 60 -19.83 7.21 7.58
N ASP A 61 -21.14 6.96 7.61
CA ASP A 61 -22.02 7.33 8.70
C ASP A 61 -21.83 6.45 9.96
N VAL A 62 -21.21 5.27 9.80
CA VAL A 62 -20.73 4.45 10.92
C VAL A 62 -19.37 4.97 11.39
N ASP A 63 -18.35 4.80 10.59
CA ASP A 63 -17.01 5.36 10.74
C ASP A 63 -16.18 5.13 9.45
N CYS A 64 -14.86 5.35 9.52
CA CYS A 64 -13.96 5.14 8.36
C CYS A 64 -13.39 3.71 8.26
N HIS A 65 -13.69 2.80 9.20
CA HIS A 65 -13.02 1.50 9.33
C HIS A 65 -13.22 0.63 8.08
N HIS A 66 -14.48 0.28 7.80
CA HIS A 66 -14.82 -0.62 6.69
C HIS A 66 -14.29 -0.11 5.35
N THR A 67 -14.39 1.21 5.11
CA THR A 67 -13.90 1.84 3.89
C THR A 67 -12.39 1.67 3.73
N ILE A 68 -11.61 1.97 4.75
CA ILE A 68 -10.14 1.93 4.69
C ILE A 68 -9.63 0.50 4.62
N GLU A 69 -10.17 -0.41 5.44
CA GLU A 69 -9.79 -1.82 5.42
C GLU A 69 -10.10 -2.47 4.07
N ASP A 70 -11.32 -2.29 3.55
CA ASP A 70 -11.74 -2.89 2.28
C ASP A 70 -10.98 -2.34 1.07
N ILE A 71 -10.60 -1.05 1.07
CA ILE A 71 -9.68 -0.49 0.07
C ILE A 71 -8.30 -1.14 0.20
N GLY A 72 -7.81 -1.39 1.42
CA GLY A 72 -6.57 -2.12 1.67
C GLY A 72 -6.61 -3.54 1.08
N ILE A 73 -7.71 -4.26 1.28
CA ILE A 73 -7.95 -5.59 0.69
C ILE A 73 -7.94 -5.51 -0.85
N ALA A 74 -8.67 -4.55 -1.42
CA ALA A 74 -8.75 -4.37 -2.87
C ALA A 74 -7.37 -4.01 -3.47
N LEU A 75 -6.62 -3.10 -2.83
CA LEU A 75 -5.29 -2.71 -3.28
C LEU A 75 -4.31 -3.88 -3.21
N GLY A 76 -4.29 -4.63 -2.10
CA GLY A 76 -3.44 -5.80 -1.95
C GLY A 76 -3.75 -6.87 -3.00
N THR A 77 -5.03 -7.12 -3.26
CA THR A 77 -5.48 -8.06 -4.30
C THR A 77 -5.03 -7.59 -5.69
N ALA A 78 -5.23 -6.31 -6.02
CA ALA A 78 -4.84 -5.75 -7.30
C ALA A 78 -3.30 -5.79 -7.50
N ILE A 79 -2.51 -5.50 -6.47
CA ILE A 79 -1.04 -5.67 -6.52
C ILE A 79 -0.68 -7.12 -6.83
N LYS A 80 -1.27 -8.09 -6.12
CA LYS A 80 -1.02 -9.52 -6.35
C LYS A 80 -1.33 -9.95 -7.80
N GLU A 81 -2.47 -9.53 -8.32
CA GLU A 81 -2.88 -9.83 -9.69
C GLU A 81 -1.96 -9.18 -10.73
N ALA A 82 -1.59 -7.92 -10.53
CA ALA A 82 -0.69 -7.19 -11.42
C ALA A 82 0.75 -7.76 -11.44
N LEU A 83 1.21 -8.37 -10.34
CA LEU A 83 2.52 -9.04 -10.26
C LEU A 83 2.58 -10.34 -11.07
N GLY A 84 1.45 -11.00 -11.31
CA GLY A 84 1.37 -12.25 -12.06
C GLY A 84 2.24 -13.36 -11.45
N ASP A 85 3.04 -14.00 -12.29
CA ASP A 85 3.93 -15.12 -11.92
C ASP A 85 5.19 -14.70 -11.17
N LYS A 86 5.41 -13.40 -11.02
CA LYS A 86 6.59 -12.80 -10.35
C LYS A 86 7.94 -13.12 -10.98
N ALA A 87 7.97 -13.60 -12.23
CA ALA A 87 9.21 -13.87 -12.94
C ALA A 87 10.01 -12.59 -13.21
N GLY A 88 11.31 -12.63 -12.97
CA GLY A 88 12.23 -11.52 -13.19
C GLY A 88 12.10 -10.37 -12.18
N LEU A 89 11.29 -10.50 -11.12
CA LEU A 89 11.14 -9.45 -10.11
C LEU A 89 12.34 -9.38 -9.17
N VAL A 90 12.74 -8.17 -8.81
CA VAL A 90 13.71 -7.89 -7.73
C VAL A 90 13.23 -8.48 -6.40
N ARG A 91 11.92 -8.55 -6.18
CA ARG A 91 11.25 -9.19 -5.06
C ARG A 91 11.36 -8.44 -3.74
N TYR A 92 12.52 -7.91 -3.39
CA TYR A 92 12.76 -7.20 -2.15
C TYR A 92 12.86 -5.70 -2.38
N GLY A 93 12.27 -4.92 -1.52
CA GLY A 93 12.43 -3.47 -1.51
C GLY A 93 12.44 -2.95 -0.09
N SER A 94 13.26 -1.94 0.16
CA SER A 94 13.25 -1.22 1.42
C SER A 94 13.53 0.25 1.19
N TYR A 95 12.95 1.09 2.05
CA TYR A 95 13.18 2.51 1.98
C TYR A 95 13.10 3.16 3.36
N MET A 96 14.04 4.04 3.64
CA MET A 96 13.98 4.96 4.77
C MET A 96 13.59 6.33 4.24
N LEU A 97 12.47 6.87 4.71
CA LEU A 97 11.90 8.11 4.19
C LEU A 97 11.81 9.15 5.29
N PRO A 98 12.56 10.26 5.17
CA PRO A 98 12.41 11.41 6.05
C PRO A 98 11.24 12.29 5.60
N MET A 99 10.52 12.86 6.55
CA MET A 99 9.55 13.92 6.34
C MET A 99 9.68 14.91 7.51
N ASP A 100 10.34 16.03 7.26
CA ASP A 100 10.72 17.01 8.28
C ASP A 100 11.38 16.31 9.49
N GLU A 101 10.76 16.35 10.67
CA GLU A 101 11.25 15.74 11.91
C GLU A 101 10.98 14.23 12.02
N THR A 102 10.27 13.66 11.06
CA THR A 102 9.86 12.25 11.08
C THR A 102 10.74 11.38 10.19
N LEU A 103 11.05 10.18 10.63
CA LEU A 103 11.72 9.16 9.81
C LEU A 103 10.95 7.84 9.88
N ALA A 104 10.49 7.35 8.72
CA ALA A 104 9.85 6.06 8.56
C ALA A 104 10.73 5.05 7.81
N LEU A 105 10.59 3.78 8.16
CA LEU A 105 11.20 2.63 7.47
C LEU A 105 10.10 1.74 6.92
N CYS A 106 10.24 1.30 5.67
CA CYS A 106 9.45 0.23 5.08
C CYS A 106 10.36 -0.83 4.46
N ALA A 107 10.03 -2.12 4.66
CA ALA A 107 10.66 -3.24 3.95
C ALA A 107 9.58 -4.22 3.47
N VAL A 108 9.73 -4.67 2.21
CA VAL A 108 8.79 -5.54 1.50
C VAL A 108 9.51 -6.78 0.98
N ASP A 109 8.89 -7.97 1.14
CA ASP A 109 9.22 -9.21 0.43
C ASP A 109 7.97 -9.72 -0.29
N LEU A 110 7.99 -9.78 -1.62
CA LEU A 110 6.90 -10.28 -2.47
C LEU A 110 6.91 -11.82 -2.56
N GLY A 111 7.30 -12.48 -1.47
CA GLY A 111 7.57 -13.93 -1.38
C GLY A 111 6.35 -14.84 -1.36
N GLY A 112 5.12 -14.36 -1.55
CA GLY A 112 3.91 -15.18 -1.60
C GLY A 112 3.39 -15.67 -0.24
N ARG A 113 3.96 -15.22 0.87
CA ARG A 113 3.53 -15.53 2.24
C ARG A 113 3.28 -14.22 2.98
N PRO A 114 2.07 -14.01 3.52
CA PRO A 114 1.77 -12.77 4.23
C PRO A 114 2.43 -12.76 5.60
N TYR A 115 3.02 -11.64 5.96
CA TYR A 115 3.43 -11.33 7.32
C TYR A 115 3.48 -9.82 7.51
N PHE A 116 2.93 -9.32 8.61
CA PHE A 116 2.88 -7.90 8.87
C PHE A 116 3.54 -7.56 10.21
N VAL A 117 4.50 -6.65 10.17
CA VAL A 117 5.13 -6.06 11.36
C VAL A 117 4.92 -4.56 11.32
N TYR A 118 4.34 -4.04 12.39
CA TYR A 118 4.00 -2.63 12.50
C TYR A 118 4.48 -2.07 13.84
N ASP A 119 5.23 -0.97 13.78
CA ASP A 119 5.75 -0.27 14.95
C ASP A 119 5.65 1.24 14.71
N ALA A 120 4.50 1.80 15.04
CA ALA A 120 4.24 3.24 15.01
C ALA A 120 3.22 3.60 16.10
N SER A 121 3.37 4.80 16.66
CA SER A 121 2.45 5.36 17.63
C SER A 121 2.07 6.77 17.27
N PHE A 122 0.84 7.15 17.59
CA PHE A 122 0.25 8.45 17.32
C PHE A 122 -0.18 9.11 18.61
N ALA A 123 -0.07 10.43 18.66
CA ALA A 123 -0.53 11.22 19.79
C ALA A 123 -2.03 11.56 19.71
N GLY A 124 -2.53 11.79 18.48
CA GLY A 124 -3.92 12.11 18.20
C GLY A 124 -4.71 10.87 17.75
N GLN A 125 -6.03 10.93 17.95
CA GLN A 125 -6.93 9.87 17.50
C GLN A 125 -7.22 9.94 16.00
N SER A 126 -7.07 11.11 15.36
CA SER A 126 -7.39 11.28 13.95
C SER A 126 -6.54 12.36 13.28
N CYS A 127 -6.34 12.20 11.97
CA CYS A 127 -5.85 13.22 11.04
C CYS A 127 -6.88 13.40 9.92
N GLY A 128 -7.41 14.62 9.73
CA GLY A 128 -8.31 14.94 8.62
C GLY A 128 -9.48 13.98 8.43
N GLY A 129 -10.12 13.54 9.51
CA GLY A 129 -11.25 12.61 9.48
C GLY A 129 -10.87 11.12 9.32
N MET A 130 -9.59 10.79 9.20
CA MET A 130 -9.09 9.42 9.25
C MET A 130 -8.64 9.10 10.68
N ASP A 131 -9.19 8.06 11.30
CA ASP A 131 -8.68 7.53 12.57
C ASP A 131 -7.26 6.99 12.38
N THR A 132 -6.33 7.37 13.27
CA THR A 132 -4.93 6.97 13.18
C THR A 132 -4.71 5.45 13.31
N GLN A 133 -5.61 4.75 14.01
CA GLN A 133 -5.58 3.28 14.10
C GLN A 133 -5.75 2.63 12.72
N MET A 134 -6.43 3.27 11.79
CA MET A 134 -6.68 2.75 10.46
C MET A 134 -5.43 2.62 9.59
N ALA A 135 -4.34 3.29 9.94
CA ALA A 135 -3.06 3.06 9.26
C ALA A 135 -2.62 1.60 9.42
N ARG A 136 -2.72 1.04 10.64
CA ARG A 136 -2.37 -0.35 10.91
C ARG A 136 -3.28 -1.31 10.15
N GLU A 137 -4.59 -1.09 10.19
CA GLU A 137 -5.58 -1.96 9.55
C GLU A 137 -5.43 -1.93 8.02
N PHE A 138 -5.23 -0.76 7.43
CA PHE A 138 -4.95 -0.62 5.99
C PHE A 138 -3.72 -1.43 5.56
N PHE A 139 -2.58 -1.21 6.20
CA PHE A 139 -1.34 -1.91 5.81
C PHE A 139 -1.39 -3.41 6.11
N TYR A 140 -2.10 -3.83 7.16
CA TYR A 140 -2.40 -5.24 7.42
C TYR A 140 -3.19 -5.86 6.26
N ALA A 141 -4.31 -5.23 5.88
CA ALA A 141 -5.16 -5.68 4.79
C ALA A 141 -4.39 -5.78 3.45
N VAL A 142 -3.58 -4.76 3.12
CA VAL A 142 -2.70 -4.77 1.95
C VAL A 142 -1.71 -5.94 2.00
N SER A 143 -1.00 -6.13 3.12
CA SER A 143 0.01 -7.18 3.28
C SER A 143 -0.56 -8.57 3.07
N TYR A 144 -1.69 -8.87 3.71
CA TYR A 144 -2.34 -10.18 3.63
C TYR A 144 -2.95 -10.45 2.26
N SER A 145 -3.62 -9.47 1.66
CA SER A 145 -4.25 -9.62 0.35
C SER A 145 -3.23 -9.69 -0.80
N ALA A 146 -2.13 -8.97 -0.69
CA ALA A 146 -1.03 -9.03 -1.65
C ALA A 146 -0.13 -10.27 -1.46
N MET A 147 -0.30 -11.03 -0.36
CA MET A 147 0.55 -12.15 -0.01
C MET A 147 2.03 -11.75 0.08
N MET A 148 2.32 -10.65 0.81
CA MET A 148 3.67 -10.15 1.00
C MET A 148 4.04 -10.03 2.47
N ASN A 149 5.35 -10.07 2.76
CA ASN A 149 5.83 -9.57 4.04
C ASN A 149 5.93 -8.05 3.95
N LEU A 150 5.37 -7.36 4.91
CA LEU A 150 5.44 -5.91 5.04
C LEU A 150 5.89 -5.54 6.46
N HIS A 151 7.04 -4.91 6.57
CA HIS A 151 7.55 -4.34 7.80
C HIS A 151 7.49 -2.83 7.68
N LEU A 152 6.82 -2.17 8.61
CA LEU A 152 6.60 -0.73 8.62
C LEU A 152 6.86 -0.18 10.01
N LYS A 153 7.75 0.81 10.10
CA LYS A 153 8.17 1.39 11.38
C LYS A 153 8.35 2.89 11.25
N VAL A 154 7.83 3.66 12.22
CA VAL A 154 8.24 5.05 12.46
C VAL A 154 9.37 5.01 13.48
N LEU A 155 10.58 5.41 13.07
CA LEU A 155 11.76 5.40 13.91
C LEU A 155 11.73 6.52 14.95
N TYR A 156 11.27 7.69 14.53
CA TYR A 156 10.97 8.85 15.35
C TYR A 156 10.12 9.85 14.57
N GLY A 157 9.48 10.77 15.26
CA GLY A 157 8.61 11.83 14.71
C GLY A 157 7.63 12.33 15.76
N GLU A 158 7.15 13.55 15.60
CA GLU A 158 6.22 14.20 16.52
C GLU A 158 4.85 14.41 15.88
N ASN A 159 4.80 14.93 14.65
CA ASN A 159 3.57 15.24 13.93
C ASN A 159 2.94 13.98 13.32
N ASP A 160 1.71 13.65 13.71
CA ASP A 160 1.03 12.44 13.26
C ASP A 160 0.71 12.44 11.76
N HIS A 161 0.47 13.60 11.14
CA HIS A 161 0.35 13.72 9.69
C HIS A 161 1.66 13.33 9.01
N HIS A 162 2.81 13.83 9.47
CA HIS A 162 4.12 13.48 8.93
C HIS A 162 4.43 12.00 9.09
N LYS A 163 4.06 11.39 10.23
CA LYS A 163 4.21 9.94 10.44
C LYS A 163 3.39 9.13 9.43
N LEU A 164 2.10 9.46 9.27
CA LEU A 164 1.23 8.78 8.32
C LEU A 164 1.74 8.93 6.89
N GLU A 165 2.00 10.15 6.45
CA GLU A 165 2.43 10.41 5.09
C GLU A 165 3.80 9.79 4.78
N SER A 166 4.75 9.83 5.73
CA SER A 166 6.06 9.19 5.56
C SER A 166 5.95 7.67 5.42
N MET A 167 5.02 7.02 6.13
CA MET A 167 4.76 5.58 5.99
C MET A 167 4.20 5.23 4.61
N PHE A 168 3.22 5.96 4.09
CA PHE A 168 2.65 5.72 2.76
C PHE A 168 3.69 5.92 1.67
N LYS A 169 4.51 6.98 1.76
CA LYS A 169 5.61 7.22 0.81
C LYS A 169 6.72 6.18 0.92
N ALA A 170 7.09 5.76 2.14
CA ALA A 170 8.10 4.72 2.33
C ALA A 170 7.63 3.38 1.75
N PHE A 171 6.36 3.02 1.96
CA PHE A 171 5.75 1.84 1.36
C PHE A 171 5.74 1.92 -0.17
N ALA A 172 5.34 3.06 -0.74
CA ALA A 172 5.37 3.30 -2.19
C ALA A 172 6.77 3.06 -2.79
N LYS A 173 7.80 3.63 -2.18
CA LYS A 173 9.19 3.50 -2.64
C LYS A 173 9.74 2.08 -2.47
N ALA A 174 9.41 1.41 -1.37
CA ALA A 174 9.82 0.04 -1.13
C ALA A 174 9.14 -0.93 -2.12
N LEU A 175 7.85 -0.72 -2.38
CA LEU A 175 7.08 -1.52 -3.35
C LEU A 175 7.57 -1.28 -4.78
N ASP A 176 7.82 -0.03 -5.20
CA ASP A 176 8.42 0.29 -6.50
C ASP A 176 9.73 -0.49 -6.69
N ALA A 177 10.63 -0.44 -5.71
CA ALA A 177 11.90 -1.18 -5.78
C ALA A 177 11.68 -2.70 -5.90
N ALA A 178 10.75 -3.27 -5.10
CA ALA A 178 10.48 -4.71 -5.09
C ALA A 178 9.84 -5.22 -6.39
N THR A 179 9.03 -4.38 -7.05
CA THR A 179 8.30 -4.72 -8.28
C THR A 179 9.11 -4.52 -9.55
N ARG A 180 10.29 -3.94 -9.48
CA ARG A 180 11.17 -3.78 -10.64
C ARG A 180 11.59 -5.13 -11.22
N ARG A 181 11.82 -5.16 -12.52
CA ARG A 181 12.39 -6.32 -13.20
C ARG A 181 13.90 -6.14 -13.37
N ASP A 182 14.64 -7.22 -13.12
CA ASP A 182 16.07 -7.29 -13.35
C ASP A 182 16.35 -8.40 -14.38
N ALA A 183 16.94 -8.03 -15.52
CA ALA A 183 17.24 -8.97 -16.62
C ALA A 183 18.21 -10.09 -16.22
N ARG A 184 18.90 -9.99 -15.09
CA ARG A 184 19.78 -11.03 -14.55
C ARG A 184 19.02 -12.13 -13.81
N ILE A 185 17.73 -11.92 -13.51
CA ILE A 185 16.89 -12.87 -12.78
C ILE A 185 16.13 -13.72 -13.79
N ASP A 186 16.51 -14.99 -13.90
CA ASP A 186 15.79 -15.97 -14.68
C ASP A 186 14.75 -16.68 -13.80
N GLY A 187 13.48 -16.65 -14.23
CA GLY A 187 12.35 -17.15 -13.43
C GLY A 187 12.11 -16.34 -12.16
N VAL A 188 11.78 -17.00 -11.05
CA VAL A 188 11.51 -16.35 -9.76
C VAL A 188 12.75 -16.29 -8.87
N LEU A 189 13.00 -15.20 -8.20
CA LEU A 189 14.13 -15.03 -7.29
C LEU A 189 13.90 -15.82 -5.99
N SER A 190 14.06 -17.13 -6.06
CA SER A 190 13.87 -18.07 -4.95
C SER A 190 14.75 -19.31 -5.13
N THR A 191 15.48 -19.69 -4.09
CA THR A 191 16.24 -20.97 -4.05
C THR A 191 15.32 -22.19 -4.07
N LYS A 192 14.02 -22.02 -3.83
CA LYS A 192 13.01 -23.09 -3.91
C LYS A 192 12.43 -23.27 -5.32
N GLY A 193 12.71 -22.34 -6.25
CA GLY A 193 12.14 -22.32 -7.60
C GLY A 193 10.66 -21.90 -7.67
N THR A 194 10.04 -21.53 -6.53
CA THR A 194 8.64 -21.05 -6.42
C THR A 194 8.54 -19.92 -5.42
N LEU A 195 7.48 -19.08 -5.56
CA LEU A 195 7.06 -18.03 -4.63
C LEU A 195 5.58 -18.18 -4.30
#